data_b6f4081b665f9d22a31cc9f969040b05
#
_entry.id   b6f4081b665f9d22a31cc9f969040b05
#
_cell.length_a   1.000
_cell.length_b   1.000
_cell.length_c   1.000
_cell.angle_alpha   90.00
_cell.angle_beta   90.00
_cell.angle_gamma   90.00
#
_symmetry.space_group_name_H-M   'P 1'
#
loop_
_entity.id
_entity.type
_entity.pdbx_description
1 polymer ?
#
loop_
_entity_poly.entity_id
_entity_poly.type
_entity_poly.pdbx_seq_one_letter_code
_entity_poly.pdbx_strand_id
1 'polypeptide(L)'
;MDYGRCEGLRKEVYEMKIAIIGAMEEEVTLLRENIEDKEQQMIAGCEFTTGKMNGAEVILLKSGIGKVSAAMSTTILLEKFKPDFCINTGSAGGINPALNVGDVVISTEARHHDVDAMVFGYEYGQVPQQPPAFTADETLIKIAEESAREIEGIQVVRGLIATGDSFISNPAQTAAIHDKFTDLQAVEMEAAAIAQVAYQFKTPFVIIRSLSDIAGKESNISFDQFLETAALHSANLVMKIVDGIKNK
;
A
#
# COMPACT_ATOMS: atom_id res chain seq x y z
N MET A 1 0.91 -38.16 -49.60
CA MET A 1 0.90 -38.25 -48.12
C MET A 1 1.59 -37.01 -47.61
N ASP A 2 0.77 -36.04 -47.25
CA ASP A 2 1.23 -34.73 -46.82
C ASP A 2 1.15 -34.71 -45.29
N TYR A 3 2.32 -34.64 -44.64
CA TYR A 3 2.39 -34.56 -43.18
C TYR A 3 2.25 -33.07 -42.79
N GLY A 4 1.04 -32.72 -42.35
CA GLY A 4 0.73 -31.41 -41.80
C GLY A 4 1.72 -31.02 -40.70
N ARG A 5 2.29 -29.82 -40.83
CA ARG A 5 3.07 -29.14 -39.81
C ARG A 5 2.19 -28.92 -38.59
N CYS A 6 2.59 -29.50 -37.45
CA CYS A 6 2.13 -29.05 -36.16
C CYS A 6 2.69 -27.64 -35.93
N GLU A 7 1.87 -26.62 -36.11
CA GLU A 7 2.14 -25.27 -35.61
C GLU A 7 2.21 -25.35 -34.07
N GLY A 8 3.41 -25.12 -33.57
CA GLY A 8 3.65 -25.08 -32.14
C GLY A 8 2.81 -23.93 -31.50
N LEU A 9 1.86 -24.32 -30.70
CA LEU A 9 1.21 -23.43 -29.76
C LEU A 9 2.33 -22.82 -28.89
N ARG A 10 2.70 -21.56 -29.16
CA ARG A 10 3.43 -20.75 -28.17
C ARG A 10 2.53 -20.68 -26.93
N LYS A 11 2.94 -21.37 -25.87
CA LYS A 11 2.41 -21.05 -24.54
C LYS A 11 2.75 -19.57 -24.32
N GLU A 12 1.75 -18.70 -24.36
CA GLU A 12 1.89 -17.36 -23.81
C GLU A 12 2.30 -17.56 -22.36
N VAL A 13 3.53 -17.20 -22.05
CA VAL A 13 4.00 -17.14 -20.66
C VAL A 13 3.22 -15.99 -20.05
N TYR A 14 2.30 -16.29 -19.15
CA TYR A 14 1.55 -15.29 -18.42
C TYR A 14 2.56 -14.52 -17.54
N GLU A 15 2.87 -13.30 -17.91
CA GLU A 15 3.73 -12.42 -17.10
C GLU A 15 2.85 -11.75 -16.06
N MET A 16 3.12 -12.00 -14.80
CA MET A 16 2.41 -11.46 -13.64
C MET A 16 2.64 -9.96 -13.55
N LYS A 17 1.56 -9.19 -13.36
CA LYS A 17 1.59 -7.73 -13.26
C LYS A 17 1.38 -7.29 -11.82
N ILE A 18 2.27 -6.47 -11.31
CA ILE A 18 2.23 -5.98 -9.94
C ILE A 18 2.00 -4.47 -9.96
N ALA A 19 0.91 -4.01 -9.33
CA ALA A 19 0.69 -2.60 -9.08
C ALA A 19 1.36 -2.18 -7.78
N ILE A 20 2.06 -1.03 -7.82
CA ILE A 20 2.66 -0.39 -6.66
C ILE A 20 2.08 1.01 -6.57
N ILE A 21 1.58 1.42 -5.40
CA ILE A 21 0.92 2.71 -5.19
C ILE A 21 1.61 3.45 -4.05
N GLY A 22 2.16 4.63 -4.35
CA GLY A 22 2.59 5.62 -3.36
C GLY A 22 1.83 6.92 -3.54
N ALA A 23 1.70 7.74 -2.50
CA ALA A 23 0.95 8.98 -2.56
C ALA A 23 1.80 10.19 -3.00
N MET A 24 3.06 10.24 -2.61
CA MET A 24 3.94 11.39 -2.75
C MET A 24 5.17 11.07 -3.59
N GLU A 25 5.87 12.13 -4.02
CA GLU A 25 7.09 11.99 -4.83
C GLU A 25 8.19 11.24 -4.08
N GLU A 26 8.36 11.55 -2.81
CA GLU A 26 9.35 10.93 -1.92
C GLU A 26 9.16 9.41 -1.82
N GLU A 27 7.91 8.95 -1.86
CA GLU A 27 7.55 7.53 -1.73
C GLU A 27 7.77 6.73 -3.02
N VAL A 28 7.73 7.41 -4.19
CA VAL A 28 7.78 6.72 -5.49
C VAL A 28 9.10 6.91 -6.24
N THR A 29 9.92 7.89 -5.87
CA THR A 29 11.15 8.23 -6.60
C THR A 29 12.09 7.05 -6.72
N LEU A 30 12.47 6.42 -5.60
CA LEU A 30 13.38 5.28 -5.60
C LEU A 30 12.80 4.08 -6.38
N LEU A 31 11.51 3.81 -6.24
CA LEU A 31 10.84 2.75 -7.00
C LEU A 31 10.87 3.03 -8.49
N ARG A 32 10.57 4.28 -8.89
CA ARG A 32 10.60 4.72 -10.29
C ARG A 32 11.99 4.60 -10.90
N GLU A 33 13.03 4.92 -10.15
CA GLU A 33 14.42 4.79 -10.60
C GLU A 33 14.82 3.35 -10.90
N ASN A 34 14.25 2.39 -10.17
CA ASN A 34 14.51 0.96 -10.31
C ASN A 34 13.58 0.25 -11.33
N ILE A 35 12.73 0.98 -12.06
CA ILE A 35 11.95 0.43 -13.17
C ILE A 35 12.77 0.55 -14.46
N GLU A 36 13.00 -0.56 -15.13
CA GLU A 36 13.61 -0.68 -16.45
C GLU A 36 12.55 -0.53 -17.55
N ASP A 37 12.95 -0.12 -18.75
CA ASP A 37 12.07 0.06 -19.93
C ASP A 37 10.81 0.87 -19.61
N LYS A 38 10.95 1.92 -18.80
CA LYS A 38 9.83 2.67 -18.25
C LYS A 38 9.13 3.58 -19.26
N GLU A 39 7.81 3.51 -19.23
CA GLU A 39 6.91 4.43 -19.91
C GLU A 39 6.07 5.19 -18.90
N GLN A 40 5.96 6.51 -19.04
CA GLN A 40 5.19 7.36 -18.13
C GLN A 40 3.99 7.96 -18.84
N GLN A 41 2.86 8.02 -18.14
CA GLN A 41 1.66 8.69 -18.60
C GLN A 41 0.94 9.40 -17.45
N MET A 42 0.36 10.55 -17.75
CA MET A 42 -0.50 11.29 -16.83
C MET A 42 -1.97 11.03 -17.15
N ILE A 43 -2.75 10.60 -16.16
CA ILE A 43 -4.20 10.39 -16.29
C ILE A 43 -4.86 11.02 -15.07
N ALA A 44 -5.82 11.92 -15.29
CA ALA A 44 -6.57 12.60 -14.22
C ALA A 44 -5.66 13.24 -13.14
N GLY A 45 -4.49 13.76 -13.54
CA GLY A 45 -3.53 14.39 -12.62
C GLY A 45 -2.64 13.41 -11.84
N CYS A 46 -2.80 12.09 -12.06
CA CYS A 46 -1.98 11.05 -11.44
C CYS A 46 -0.95 10.50 -12.43
N GLU A 47 0.25 10.18 -11.94
CA GLU A 47 1.33 9.64 -12.75
C GLU A 47 1.35 8.10 -12.67
N PHE A 48 1.37 7.47 -13.84
CA PHE A 48 1.52 6.03 -13.99
C PHE A 48 2.83 5.75 -14.73
N THR A 49 3.70 4.93 -14.12
CA THR A 49 4.94 4.45 -14.74
C THR A 49 4.86 2.94 -14.90
N THR A 50 4.91 2.46 -16.13
CA THR A 50 4.95 1.03 -16.45
C THR A 50 6.36 0.62 -16.83
N GLY A 51 6.73 -0.63 -16.63
CA GLY A 51 8.02 -1.20 -17.00
C GLY A 51 8.32 -2.48 -16.25
N LYS A 52 9.60 -2.80 -16.09
CA LYS A 52 10.04 -4.00 -15.38
C LYS A 52 10.84 -3.65 -14.13
N MET A 53 10.60 -4.36 -13.04
CA MET A 53 11.38 -4.31 -11.82
C MET A 53 11.85 -5.72 -11.48
N ASN A 54 13.16 -5.94 -11.47
CA ASN A 54 13.75 -7.27 -11.27
C ASN A 54 13.17 -8.34 -12.22
N GLY A 55 12.76 -7.89 -13.44
CA GLY A 55 12.16 -8.74 -14.48
C GLY A 55 10.68 -9.10 -14.27
N ALA A 56 9.99 -8.55 -13.26
CA ALA A 56 8.53 -8.58 -13.13
C ALA A 56 7.89 -7.37 -13.81
N GLU A 57 6.73 -7.53 -14.46
CA GLU A 57 5.96 -6.39 -14.97
C GLU A 57 5.39 -5.58 -13.80
N VAL A 58 5.67 -4.28 -13.76
CA VAL A 58 5.18 -3.41 -12.70
C VAL A 58 4.44 -2.19 -13.26
N ILE A 59 3.47 -1.73 -12.51
CA ILE A 59 2.79 -0.45 -12.71
C ILE A 59 2.94 0.36 -11.42
N LEU A 60 3.77 1.39 -11.44
CA LEU A 60 3.92 2.32 -10.33
C LEU A 60 2.95 3.49 -10.52
N LEU A 61 2.14 3.74 -9.50
CA LEU A 61 1.19 4.85 -9.45
C LEU A 61 1.61 5.85 -8.38
N LYS A 62 1.74 7.13 -8.76
CA LYS A 62 1.71 8.25 -7.81
C LYS A 62 0.28 8.77 -7.70
N SER A 63 -0.40 8.40 -6.61
CA SER A 63 -1.85 8.59 -6.46
C SER A 63 -2.25 10.02 -6.07
N GLY A 64 -1.36 10.76 -5.41
CA GLY A 64 -1.71 11.95 -4.63
C GLY A 64 -2.26 11.59 -3.25
N ILE A 65 -2.32 12.58 -2.37
CA ILE A 65 -2.67 12.43 -0.96
C ILE A 65 -4.19 12.44 -0.77
N GLY A 66 -4.67 11.65 0.20
CA GLY A 66 -6.04 11.61 0.67
C GLY A 66 -6.94 10.61 -0.06
N LYS A 67 -8.05 10.25 0.57
CA LYS A 67 -8.93 9.15 0.15
C LYS A 67 -9.49 9.31 -1.25
N VAL A 68 -9.87 10.51 -1.66
CA VAL A 68 -10.46 10.75 -2.98
C VAL A 68 -9.43 10.54 -4.08
N SER A 69 -8.23 11.10 -3.93
CA SER A 69 -7.12 10.93 -4.89
C SER A 69 -6.73 9.46 -5.00
N ALA A 70 -6.58 8.79 -3.86
CA ALA A 70 -6.24 7.38 -3.77
C ALA A 70 -7.30 6.49 -4.44
N ALA A 71 -8.58 6.68 -4.15
CA ALA A 71 -9.67 5.88 -4.73
C ALA A 71 -9.79 6.09 -6.25
N MET A 72 -9.76 7.35 -6.71
CA MET A 72 -9.86 7.69 -8.13
C MET A 72 -8.71 7.05 -8.93
N SER A 73 -7.49 7.26 -8.48
CA SER A 73 -6.30 6.77 -9.20
C SER A 73 -6.17 5.25 -9.16
N THR A 74 -6.51 4.62 -8.03
CA THR A 74 -6.55 3.15 -7.92
C THR A 74 -7.62 2.54 -8.83
N THR A 75 -8.79 3.18 -8.98
CA THR A 75 -9.82 2.73 -9.93
C THR A 75 -9.29 2.75 -11.36
N ILE A 76 -8.62 3.83 -11.76
CA ILE A 76 -8.00 3.93 -13.10
C ILE A 76 -6.92 2.85 -13.28
N LEU A 77 -6.08 2.64 -12.24
CA LEU A 77 -5.04 1.62 -12.24
C LEU A 77 -5.61 0.24 -12.50
N LEU A 78 -6.58 -0.19 -11.68
CA LEU A 78 -7.13 -1.54 -11.75
C LEU A 78 -7.93 -1.79 -13.03
N GLU A 79 -8.72 -0.79 -13.49
CA GLU A 79 -9.50 -0.92 -14.71
C GLU A 79 -8.64 -0.96 -15.97
N LYS A 80 -7.63 -0.07 -16.04
CA LYS A 80 -6.83 0.08 -17.25
C LYS A 80 -5.72 -0.96 -17.39
N PHE A 81 -5.00 -1.26 -16.30
CA PHE A 81 -3.80 -2.08 -16.35
C PHE A 81 -4.03 -3.53 -15.89
N LYS A 82 -5.12 -3.78 -15.13
CA LYS A 82 -5.55 -5.10 -14.66
C LYS A 82 -4.41 -5.89 -14.02
N PRO A 83 -3.77 -5.35 -12.97
CA PRO A 83 -2.71 -6.05 -12.26
C PRO A 83 -3.26 -7.25 -11.49
N ASP A 84 -2.42 -8.25 -11.24
CA ASP A 84 -2.74 -9.42 -10.44
C ASP A 84 -2.70 -9.15 -8.94
N PHE A 85 -1.82 -8.21 -8.53
CA PHE A 85 -1.61 -7.81 -7.15
C PHE A 85 -1.46 -6.31 -7.02
N CYS A 86 -1.83 -5.81 -5.84
CA CYS A 86 -1.68 -4.40 -5.49
C CYS A 86 -0.89 -4.26 -4.18
N ILE A 87 0.20 -3.50 -4.22
CA ILE A 87 1.01 -3.14 -3.06
C ILE A 87 0.88 -1.64 -2.85
N ASN A 88 0.29 -1.21 -1.74
CA ASN A 88 0.36 0.20 -1.34
C ASN A 88 1.55 0.40 -0.40
N THR A 89 2.32 1.43 -0.65
CA THR A 89 3.54 1.75 0.10
C THR A 89 3.54 3.23 0.50
N GLY A 90 4.27 3.57 1.55
CA GLY A 90 4.42 4.96 1.98
C GLY A 90 4.74 5.11 3.46
N SER A 91 4.66 6.35 3.92
CA SER A 91 4.85 6.75 5.30
C SER A 91 3.57 6.67 6.12
N ALA A 92 3.69 6.62 7.45
CA ALA A 92 2.57 6.67 8.38
C ALA A 92 2.99 7.16 9.76
N GLY A 93 2.03 7.69 10.53
CA GLY A 93 2.19 7.95 11.96
C GLY A 93 1.97 6.69 12.79
N GLY A 94 2.96 6.31 13.60
CA GLY A 94 2.87 5.16 14.50
C GLY A 94 1.92 5.40 15.66
N ILE A 95 1.07 4.43 15.98
CA ILE A 95 0.17 4.46 17.14
C ILE A 95 0.65 3.52 18.24
N ASN A 96 1.18 2.36 17.88
CA ASN A 96 1.71 1.40 18.83
C ASN A 96 2.95 1.98 19.53
N PRO A 97 2.95 2.12 20.88
CA PRO A 97 4.05 2.73 21.63
C PRO A 97 5.34 1.90 21.63
N ALA A 98 5.29 0.64 21.20
CA ALA A 98 6.46 -0.23 21.08
C ALA A 98 7.25 0.01 19.78
N LEU A 99 6.71 0.79 18.84
CA LEU A 99 7.33 1.09 17.56
C LEU A 99 8.09 2.41 17.60
N ASN A 100 9.11 2.50 16.75
CA ASN A 100 9.94 3.68 16.56
C ASN A 100 9.81 4.21 15.13
N VAL A 101 10.26 5.44 14.92
CA VAL A 101 10.42 6.01 13.58
C VAL A 101 11.37 5.10 12.77
N GLY A 102 10.99 4.81 11.54
CA GLY A 102 11.70 3.89 10.64
C GLY A 102 11.24 2.44 10.71
N ASP A 103 10.50 2.03 11.76
CA ASP A 103 9.88 0.70 11.82
C ASP A 103 8.79 0.55 10.75
N VAL A 104 8.46 -0.67 10.39
CA VAL A 104 7.52 -0.99 9.31
C VAL A 104 6.30 -1.74 9.83
N VAL A 105 5.14 -1.34 9.34
CA VAL A 105 3.86 -2.03 9.53
C VAL A 105 3.42 -2.69 8.23
N ILE A 106 3.17 -4.00 8.27
CA ILE A 106 2.51 -4.78 7.22
C ILE A 106 1.04 -4.91 7.60
N SER A 107 0.12 -4.47 6.75
CA SER A 107 -1.31 -4.53 7.07
C SER A 107 -1.82 -5.96 7.17
N THR A 108 -2.61 -6.26 8.20
CA THR A 108 -3.55 -7.38 8.21
C THR A 108 -4.89 -6.96 7.61
N GLU A 109 -5.26 -5.71 7.88
CA GLU A 109 -6.49 -5.09 7.39
C GLU A 109 -6.33 -3.56 7.34
N ALA A 110 -7.19 -2.92 6.57
CA ALA A 110 -7.32 -1.47 6.55
C ALA A 110 -8.76 -1.06 6.91
N ARG A 111 -8.89 0.03 7.71
CA ARG A 111 -10.19 0.61 8.10
C ARG A 111 -10.17 2.13 7.98
N HIS A 112 -11.33 2.73 7.75
CA HIS A 112 -11.46 4.18 7.90
C HIS A 112 -11.57 4.55 9.37
N HIS A 113 -10.84 5.57 9.83
CA HIS A 113 -10.99 6.09 11.20
C HIS A 113 -11.85 7.34 11.31
N ASP A 114 -12.33 7.85 10.18
CA ASP A 114 -13.12 9.07 10.07
C ASP A 114 -14.55 8.83 9.53
N VAL A 115 -14.98 7.57 9.47
CA VAL A 115 -16.35 7.20 9.09
C VAL A 115 -17.14 6.81 10.33
N ASP A 116 -18.28 7.43 10.53
CA ASP A 116 -19.23 7.10 11.60
C ASP A 116 -20.64 6.95 11.03
N ALA A 117 -21.11 5.72 11.00
CA ALA A 117 -22.48 5.36 10.63
C ALA A 117 -23.15 4.47 11.71
N MET A 118 -22.64 4.54 12.97
CA MET A 118 -23.10 3.72 14.09
C MET A 118 -24.59 3.93 14.40
N VAL A 119 -25.14 5.11 14.14
CA VAL A 119 -26.58 5.40 14.29
C VAL A 119 -27.46 4.48 13.44
N PHE A 120 -26.92 3.90 12.38
CA PHE A 120 -27.60 2.94 11.50
C PHE A 120 -27.21 1.47 11.80
N GLY A 121 -26.48 1.20 12.90
CA GLY A 121 -26.07 -0.14 13.30
C GLY A 121 -24.78 -0.66 12.67
N TYR A 122 -24.02 0.18 11.97
CA TYR A 122 -22.70 -0.16 11.43
C TYR A 122 -21.63 -0.05 12.52
N GLU A 123 -20.49 -0.76 12.33
CA GLU A 123 -19.31 -0.56 13.17
C GLU A 123 -18.69 0.82 12.92
N TYR A 124 -17.98 1.37 13.91
CA TYR A 124 -17.17 2.57 13.69
C TYR A 124 -16.10 2.31 12.61
N GLY A 125 -15.95 3.23 11.68
CA GLY A 125 -15.07 3.07 10.52
C GLY A 125 -15.70 2.32 9.34
N GLN A 126 -16.87 1.73 9.50
CA GLN A 126 -17.55 1.02 8.43
C GLN A 126 -18.35 1.97 7.54
N VAL A 127 -17.99 1.99 6.26
CA VAL A 127 -18.83 2.62 5.22
C VAL A 127 -20.09 1.79 5.02
N PRO A 128 -21.30 2.38 4.98
CA PRO A 128 -22.54 1.63 4.77
C PRO A 128 -22.46 0.72 3.54
N GLN A 129 -22.96 -0.52 3.70
CA GLN A 129 -22.94 -1.59 2.68
C GLN A 129 -21.54 -2.11 2.30
N GLN A 130 -20.50 -1.68 2.98
CA GLN A 130 -19.15 -2.25 2.86
C GLN A 130 -18.84 -3.15 4.06
N PRO A 131 -17.82 -4.03 3.97
CA PRO A 131 -17.32 -4.75 5.14
C PRO A 131 -16.74 -3.76 6.16
N PRO A 132 -16.71 -4.12 7.46
CA PRO A 132 -16.14 -3.25 8.49
C PRO A 132 -14.64 -3.06 8.36
N ALA A 133 -13.95 -4.00 7.70
CA ALA A 133 -12.53 -3.97 7.41
C ALA A 133 -12.25 -4.53 6.02
N PHE A 134 -11.19 -4.06 5.39
CA PHE A 134 -10.67 -4.59 4.13
C PHE A 134 -9.43 -5.43 4.45
N THR A 135 -9.57 -6.77 4.40
CA THR A 135 -8.52 -7.71 4.77
C THR A 135 -7.47 -7.81 3.66
N ALA A 136 -6.20 -7.69 4.04
CA ALA A 136 -5.08 -7.88 3.13
C ALA A 136 -4.90 -9.37 2.76
N ASP A 137 -4.27 -9.62 1.62
CA ASP A 137 -4.02 -10.99 1.14
C ASP A 137 -2.93 -11.67 1.98
N GLU A 138 -3.24 -12.82 2.56
CA GLU A 138 -2.34 -13.55 3.46
C GLU A 138 -1.08 -14.06 2.74
N THR A 139 -1.14 -14.32 1.43
CA THR A 139 0.03 -14.71 0.65
C THR A 139 1.00 -13.55 0.50
N LEU A 140 0.47 -12.35 0.20
CA LEU A 140 1.26 -11.13 0.11
C LEU A 140 1.84 -10.73 1.48
N ILE A 141 1.08 -10.88 2.58
CA ILE A 141 1.58 -10.67 3.94
C ILE A 141 2.79 -11.55 4.23
N LYS A 142 2.70 -12.85 3.94
CA LYS A 142 3.82 -13.80 4.16
C LYS A 142 5.05 -13.45 3.34
N ILE A 143 4.87 -13.08 2.07
CA ILE A 143 5.97 -12.63 1.22
C ILE A 143 6.61 -11.37 1.81
N ALA A 144 5.80 -10.40 2.26
CA ALA A 144 6.29 -9.18 2.88
C ALA A 144 7.09 -9.46 4.17
N GLU A 145 6.59 -10.35 5.04
CA GLU A 145 7.29 -10.77 6.26
C GLU A 145 8.61 -11.49 5.95
N GLU A 146 8.63 -12.39 4.96
CA GLU A 146 9.84 -13.08 4.52
C GLU A 146 10.87 -12.08 3.98
N SER A 147 10.44 -11.14 3.13
CA SER A 147 11.29 -10.09 2.55
C SER A 147 11.83 -9.13 3.62
N ALA A 148 11.04 -8.84 4.63
CA ALA A 148 11.43 -7.94 5.72
C ALA A 148 12.56 -8.49 6.60
N ARG A 149 12.67 -9.81 6.74
CA ARG A 149 13.75 -10.46 7.51
C ARG A 149 15.17 -10.19 6.95
N GLU A 150 15.23 -9.78 5.69
CA GLU A 150 16.47 -9.45 5.01
C GLU A 150 16.89 -7.98 5.21
N ILE A 151 16.11 -7.20 5.95
CA ILE A 151 16.39 -5.78 6.23
C ILE A 151 16.82 -5.66 7.69
N GLU A 152 18.07 -5.30 7.90
CA GLU A 152 18.61 -5.10 9.24
C GLU A 152 18.23 -3.73 9.82
N GLY A 153 18.11 -3.65 11.14
CA GLY A 153 18.00 -2.39 11.87
C GLY A 153 16.58 -1.80 11.95
N ILE A 154 15.56 -2.50 11.43
CA ILE A 154 14.17 -2.10 11.55
C ILE A 154 13.34 -3.19 12.24
N GLN A 155 12.37 -2.77 13.06
CA GLN A 155 11.34 -3.68 13.55
C GLN A 155 10.22 -3.75 12.52
N VAL A 156 9.70 -4.96 12.30
CA VAL A 156 8.56 -5.16 11.40
C VAL A 156 7.44 -5.82 12.18
N VAL A 157 6.26 -5.23 12.14
CA VAL A 157 5.06 -5.77 12.78
C VAL A 157 3.94 -5.86 11.76
N ARG A 158 2.96 -6.70 12.05
CA ARG A 158 1.71 -6.71 11.30
C ARG A 158 0.54 -6.26 12.17
N GLY A 159 -0.47 -5.66 11.55
CA GLY A 159 -1.68 -5.24 12.23
C GLY A 159 -2.54 -4.28 11.42
N LEU A 160 -3.51 -3.67 12.10
CA LEU A 160 -4.44 -2.72 11.52
C LEU A 160 -3.73 -1.41 11.16
N ILE A 161 -3.99 -0.92 9.95
CA ILE A 161 -3.69 0.44 9.50
C ILE A 161 -5.01 1.19 9.31
N ALA A 162 -5.14 2.37 9.92
CA ALA A 162 -6.37 3.14 9.85
C ALA A 162 -6.18 4.45 9.08
N THR A 163 -7.15 4.76 8.22
CA THR A 163 -7.10 5.86 7.24
C THR A 163 -8.14 6.92 7.53
N GLY A 164 -7.76 8.20 7.35
CA GLY A 164 -8.69 9.32 7.32
C GLY A 164 -8.10 10.55 6.63
N ASP A 165 -8.95 11.47 6.14
CA ASP A 165 -8.50 12.70 5.47
C ASP A 165 -8.03 13.76 6.49
N SER A 166 -7.23 13.33 7.49
CA SER A 166 -6.66 14.21 8.50
C SER A 166 -5.28 13.73 8.91
N PHE A 167 -4.31 14.64 8.94
CA PHE A 167 -3.01 14.39 9.56
C PHE A 167 -3.17 14.37 11.08
N ILE A 168 -2.85 13.23 11.71
CA ILE A 168 -3.04 13.05 13.16
C ILE A 168 -1.83 13.59 13.91
N SER A 169 -1.94 14.80 14.44
CA SER A 169 -0.83 15.55 15.02
C SER A 169 -0.92 15.84 16.52
N ASN A 170 -2.03 15.47 17.18
CA ASN A 170 -2.16 15.76 18.60
C ASN A 170 -2.63 14.54 19.42
N PRO A 171 -2.26 14.48 20.73
CA PRO A 171 -2.57 13.34 21.59
C PRO A 171 -4.07 13.04 21.75
N ALA A 172 -4.93 14.04 21.66
CA ALA A 172 -6.38 13.84 21.84
C ALA A 172 -6.98 13.12 20.61
N GLN A 173 -6.52 13.44 19.39
CA GLN A 173 -6.91 12.73 18.18
C GLN A 173 -6.42 11.27 18.22
N THR A 174 -5.14 11.07 18.58
CA THR A 174 -4.54 9.75 18.73
C THR A 174 -5.32 8.88 19.71
N ALA A 175 -5.63 9.40 20.90
CA ALA A 175 -6.41 8.68 21.93
C ALA A 175 -7.82 8.34 21.43
N ALA A 176 -8.50 9.28 20.78
CA ALA A 176 -9.86 9.07 20.26
C ALA A 176 -9.92 7.96 19.17
N ILE A 177 -8.89 7.86 18.34
CA ILE A 177 -8.79 6.79 17.32
C ILE A 177 -8.43 5.48 18.00
N HIS A 178 -7.44 5.48 18.90
CA HIS A 178 -6.99 4.28 19.62
C HIS A 178 -8.13 3.62 20.42
N ASP A 179 -9.01 4.43 21.03
CA ASP A 179 -10.17 3.92 21.79
C ASP A 179 -11.20 3.19 20.90
N LYS A 180 -11.16 3.39 19.59
CA LYS A 180 -12.09 2.80 18.63
C LYS A 180 -11.58 1.52 18.00
N PHE A 181 -10.27 1.31 17.96
CA PHE A 181 -9.65 0.19 17.27
C PHE A 181 -8.64 -0.51 18.16
N THR A 182 -8.89 -1.80 18.42
CA THR A 182 -7.87 -2.71 18.98
C THR A 182 -6.84 -3.02 17.88
N ASP A 183 -5.61 -3.34 18.26
CA ASP A 183 -4.52 -3.73 17.34
C ASP A 183 -4.11 -2.66 16.30
N LEU A 184 -4.49 -1.40 16.51
CA LEU A 184 -4.09 -0.30 15.66
C LEU A 184 -2.58 -0.05 15.76
N GLN A 185 -1.89 -0.17 14.64
CA GLN A 185 -0.44 0.02 14.55
C GLN A 185 -0.06 1.40 14.01
N ALA A 186 -0.77 1.86 12.98
CA ALA A 186 -0.44 3.11 12.30
C ALA A 186 -1.69 3.80 11.72
N VAL A 187 -1.56 5.11 11.49
CA VAL A 187 -2.56 5.95 10.82
C VAL A 187 -1.94 6.67 9.62
N GLU A 188 -2.72 6.86 8.57
CA GLU A 188 -2.31 7.53 7.34
C GLU A 188 -3.56 8.02 6.56
N MET A 189 -3.44 8.36 5.27
CA MET A 189 -4.51 9.07 4.57
C MET A 189 -5.06 8.37 3.30
N GLU A 190 -4.60 7.19 2.90
CA GLU A 190 -4.94 6.55 1.61
C GLU A 190 -5.37 5.08 1.70
N ALA A 191 -4.75 4.29 2.56
CA ALA A 191 -4.76 2.84 2.55
C ALA A 191 -6.15 2.20 2.53
N ALA A 192 -7.08 2.66 3.37
CA ALA A 192 -8.44 2.09 3.38
C ALA A 192 -9.22 2.42 2.10
N ALA A 193 -8.94 3.58 1.46
CA ALA A 193 -9.56 3.93 0.19
C ALA A 193 -9.03 3.04 -0.96
N ILE A 194 -7.72 2.79 -0.98
CA ILE A 194 -7.08 1.85 -1.92
C ILE A 194 -7.62 0.43 -1.70
N ALA A 195 -7.64 -0.02 -0.45
CA ALA A 195 -8.13 -1.34 -0.06
C ALA A 195 -9.61 -1.54 -0.42
N GLN A 196 -10.45 -0.52 -0.22
CA GLN A 196 -11.86 -0.56 -0.60
C GLN A 196 -12.04 -0.71 -2.12
N VAL A 197 -11.25 0.00 -2.92
CA VAL A 197 -11.27 -0.15 -4.39
C VAL A 197 -10.75 -1.53 -4.79
N ALA A 198 -9.63 -1.99 -4.24
CA ALA A 198 -9.08 -3.32 -4.52
C ALA A 198 -10.09 -4.44 -4.17
N TYR A 199 -10.80 -4.31 -3.05
CA TYR A 199 -11.89 -5.21 -2.65
C TYR A 199 -13.02 -5.26 -3.71
N GLN A 200 -13.46 -4.12 -4.24
CA GLN A 200 -14.50 -4.06 -5.27
C GLN A 200 -14.05 -4.71 -6.59
N PHE A 201 -12.78 -4.56 -6.94
CA PHE A 201 -12.18 -5.19 -8.12
C PHE A 201 -11.76 -6.64 -7.89
N LYS A 202 -11.81 -7.14 -6.63
CA LYS A 202 -11.33 -8.46 -6.21
C LYS A 202 -9.84 -8.66 -6.51
N THR A 203 -9.07 -7.59 -6.45
CA THR A 203 -7.61 -7.62 -6.62
C THR A 203 -6.97 -7.83 -5.26
N PRO A 204 -6.17 -8.89 -5.06
CA PRO A 204 -5.42 -9.11 -3.82
C PRO A 204 -4.48 -7.92 -3.54
N PHE A 205 -4.40 -7.49 -2.27
CA PHE A 205 -3.58 -6.35 -1.90
C PHE A 205 -2.87 -6.56 -0.56
N VAL A 206 -1.81 -5.79 -0.36
CA VAL A 206 -1.13 -5.58 0.92
C VAL A 206 -0.72 -4.12 1.05
N ILE A 207 -0.68 -3.61 2.28
CA ILE A 207 -0.25 -2.24 2.58
C ILE A 207 1.01 -2.31 3.44
N ILE A 208 2.03 -1.56 3.03
CA ILE A 208 3.33 -1.46 3.68
C ILE A 208 3.53 0.00 4.10
N ARG A 209 3.70 0.25 5.39
CA ARG A 209 3.95 1.59 5.90
C ARG A 209 5.21 1.63 6.76
N SER A 210 6.12 2.54 6.47
CA SER A 210 7.23 2.87 7.36
C SER A 210 6.88 4.12 8.19
N LEU A 211 7.23 4.10 9.46
CA LEU A 211 6.84 5.17 10.37
C LEU A 211 7.75 6.39 10.18
N SER A 212 7.16 7.50 9.77
CA SER A 212 7.83 8.81 9.69
C SER A 212 7.77 9.59 11.00
N ASP A 213 6.78 9.28 11.83
CA ASP A 213 6.50 9.94 13.10
C ASP A 213 5.74 9.02 14.05
N ILE A 214 5.63 9.43 15.30
CA ILE A 214 4.71 8.83 16.27
C ILE A 214 3.53 9.78 16.44
N ALA A 215 2.36 9.33 16.04
CA ALA A 215 1.15 10.14 16.00
C ALA A 215 0.87 10.81 17.37
N GLY A 216 0.67 12.12 17.33
CA GLY A 216 0.42 12.92 18.53
C GLY A 216 1.66 13.36 19.34
N LYS A 217 2.90 13.09 18.86
CA LYS A 217 4.15 13.54 19.50
C LYS A 217 4.98 14.35 18.53
N GLU A 218 4.79 15.68 18.47
CA GLU A 218 5.53 16.56 17.53
C GLU A 218 5.60 16.00 16.09
N SER A 219 4.51 15.36 15.67
CA SER A 219 4.44 14.53 14.46
C SER A 219 4.82 15.29 13.19
N ASN A 220 4.47 16.57 13.09
CA ASN A 220 4.82 17.41 11.94
C ASN A 220 6.33 17.63 11.79
N ILE A 221 7.04 17.85 12.90
CA ILE A 221 8.51 18.03 12.89
C ILE A 221 9.18 16.71 12.54
N SER A 222 8.72 15.63 13.16
CA SER A 222 9.24 14.28 12.92
C SER A 222 8.99 13.84 11.47
N PHE A 223 7.80 14.10 10.94
CA PHE A 223 7.45 13.81 9.55
C PHE A 223 8.42 14.47 8.57
N ASP A 224 8.62 15.80 8.68
CA ASP A 224 9.53 16.53 7.79
C ASP A 224 10.98 16.02 7.87
N GLN A 225 11.42 15.56 9.05
CA GLN A 225 12.78 15.08 9.26
C GLN A 225 13.01 13.65 8.76
N PHE A 226 12.02 12.79 8.86
CA PHE A 226 12.18 11.35 8.64
C PHE A 226 11.42 10.78 7.43
N LEU A 227 10.67 11.63 6.70
CA LEU A 227 9.92 11.20 5.52
C LEU A 227 10.81 10.46 4.49
N GLU A 228 11.99 11.02 4.18
CA GLU A 228 12.91 10.42 3.22
C GLU A 228 13.42 9.03 3.70
N THR A 229 13.72 8.91 5.00
CA THR A 229 14.14 7.64 5.59
C THR A 229 13.00 6.61 5.57
N ALA A 230 11.79 7.01 5.94
CA ALA A 230 10.63 6.14 5.90
C ALA A 230 10.30 5.68 4.47
N ALA A 231 10.36 6.60 3.50
CA ALA A 231 10.17 6.31 2.09
C ALA A 231 11.22 5.32 1.56
N LEU A 232 12.50 5.49 1.96
CA LEU A 232 13.59 4.58 1.59
C LEU A 232 13.36 3.16 2.15
N HIS A 233 12.99 3.03 3.43
CA HIS A 233 12.74 1.72 4.05
C HIS A 233 11.56 1.02 3.39
N SER A 234 10.47 1.75 3.17
CA SER A 234 9.27 1.24 2.51
C SER A 234 9.56 0.77 1.08
N ALA A 235 10.26 1.60 0.28
CA ALA A 235 10.60 1.27 -1.11
C ALA A 235 11.53 0.05 -1.21
N ASN A 236 12.55 -0.04 -0.35
CA ASN A 236 13.46 -1.20 -0.31
C ASN A 236 12.70 -2.50 0.00
N LEU A 237 11.76 -2.46 0.94
CA LEU A 237 10.94 -3.63 1.25
C LEU A 237 10.04 -3.99 0.07
N VAL A 238 9.41 -3.02 -0.58
CA VAL A 238 8.55 -3.27 -1.76
C VAL A 238 9.33 -3.93 -2.90
N MET A 239 10.55 -3.48 -3.19
CA MET A 239 11.39 -4.12 -4.23
C MET A 239 11.68 -5.59 -3.91
N LYS A 240 11.94 -5.92 -2.63
CA LYS A 240 12.10 -7.32 -2.18
C LYS A 240 10.80 -8.12 -2.26
N ILE A 241 9.65 -7.51 -1.97
CA ILE A 241 8.34 -8.15 -2.11
C ILE A 241 8.07 -8.49 -3.59
N VAL A 242 8.38 -7.58 -4.51
CA VAL A 242 8.28 -7.85 -5.97
C VAL A 242 9.11 -9.06 -6.37
N ASP A 243 10.35 -9.18 -5.87
CA ASP A 243 11.19 -10.37 -6.08
C ASP A 243 10.57 -11.64 -5.48
N GLY A 244 10.03 -11.53 -4.26
CA GLY A 244 9.37 -12.65 -3.58
C GLY A 244 8.12 -13.14 -4.30
N ILE A 245 7.35 -12.25 -4.91
CA ILE A 245 6.16 -12.61 -5.72
C ILE A 245 6.57 -13.35 -6.99
N LYS A 246 7.60 -12.87 -7.70
CA LYS A 246 8.07 -13.47 -8.95
C LYS A 246 8.58 -14.89 -8.76
N ASN A 247 9.16 -15.21 -7.60
CA ASN A 247 9.81 -16.49 -7.32
C ASN A 247 8.85 -17.57 -6.79
N LYS A 248 7.55 -17.30 -6.70
CA LYS A 248 6.49 -18.26 -6.31
C LYS A 248 5.64 -18.69 -7.50
#